data_bcebb91cfcd30e7678282ea0bf15f576
#
_entry.id   bcebb91cfcd30e7678282ea0bf15f576
#
_cell.length_a   1.000
_cell.length_b   1.000
_cell.length_c   1.000
_cell.angle_alpha   90.00
_cell.angle_beta   90.00
_cell.angle_gamma   90.00
#
_symmetry.space_group_name_H-M   'P 1'
#
loop_
_entity.id
_entity.type
_entity.pdbx_description
1 polymer ?
#
loop_
_entity_poly.entity_id
_entity_poly.type
_entity_poly.pdbx_seq_one_letter_code
_entity_poly.pdbx_strand_id
1 'polypeptide(L)'
;MLFRSAPDKAQVIAQAALAGGGDAARGRATSPLPPSATVELGEADEDARKRIEQLQETQQQLLAQVRRELALLPAPDPQHDQGTPEERAQEDKRRQLVQLLAEIEKRINDENARPKKRYISPSTREEVYAIYYDALRRRIEERGTRDFPEHNGRKLYGELTMNVTVDAAGRIVEAEIVRPSKSRRLDQAAVAIVHAAAPFGPFTGAMRAQADQIVVTSRFRFTREDGLETQLQAR
;
A
#
# COMPACT_ATOMS: atom_id res chain seq x y z
N MET A 1 -21.11 -10.39 -44.46
CA MET A 1 -20.36 -10.55 -43.19
C MET A 1 -18.88 -10.44 -43.52
N LEU A 2 -18.29 -9.29 -43.23
CA LEU A 2 -16.89 -9.03 -43.52
C LEU A 2 -16.12 -9.22 -42.18
N PHE A 3 -15.42 -10.35 -42.08
CA PHE A 3 -14.39 -10.52 -41.05
C PHE A 3 -13.26 -9.57 -41.36
N ARG A 4 -13.11 -8.55 -40.54
CA ARG A 4 -11.87 -7.75 -40.50
C ARG A 4 -10.80 -8.63 -39.86
N SER A 5 -9.88 -9.13 -40.68
CA SER A 5 -8.66 -9.79 -40.23
C SER A 5 -7.83 -8.81 -39.36
N ALA A 6 -7.39 -9.31 -38.23
CA ALA A 6 -6.44 -8.58 -37.35
C ALA A 6 -5.12 -8.27 -38.11
N PRO A 7 -4.50 -7.14 -37.89
CA PRO A 7 -3.24 -6.80 -38.57
C PRO A 7 -2.09 -7.68 -38.07
N ASP A 8 -1.37 -8.23 -39.03
CA ASP A 8 -0.33 -9.27 -38.91
C ASP A 8 1.00 -8.83 -38.27
N LYS A 9 1.02 -7.82 -37.39
CA LYS A 9 2.26 -7.39 -36.74
C LYS A 9 2.15 -7.50 -35.23
N ALA A 10 3.09 -8.18 -34.60
CA ALA A 10 3.17 -8.47 -33.17
C ALA A 10 3.04 -7.24 -32.26
N GLN A 11 3.43 -6.06 -32.71
CA GLN A 11 3.23 -4.78 -32.01
C GLN A 11 1.75 -4.39 -31.82
N VAL A 12 0.87 -4.95 -32.64
CA VAL A 12 -0.57 -4.63 -32.61
C VAL A 12 -1.33 -5.62 -31.73
N ILE A 13 -0.79 -6.80 -31.48
CA ILE A 13 -1.41 -7.79 -30.58
C ILE A 13 -1.41 -7.29 -29.13
N ALA A 14 -0.36 -6.61 -28.71
CA ALA A 14 -0.28 -6.01 -27.38
C ALA A 14 -1.32 -4.88 -27.19
N GLN A 15 -1.55 -4.08 -28.26
CA GLN A 15 -2.59 -3.04 -28.22
C GLN A 15 -4.00 -3.62 -28.28
N ALA A 16 -4.20 -4.72 -28.98
CA ALA A 16 -5.51 -5.40 -29.03
C ALA A 16 -5.89 -6.03 -27.67
N ALA A 17 -4.90 -6.54 -26.92
CA ALA A 17 -5.11 -7.05 -25.58
C ALA A 17 -5.42 -5.92 -24.55
N LEU A 18 -4.89 -4.71 -24.76
CA LEU A 18 -5.20 -3.53 -23.96
C LEU A 18 -6.57 -2.91 -24.25
N ALA A 19 -7.14 -3.17 -25.45
CA ALA A 19 -8.50 -2.78 -25.77
C ALA A 19 -9.56 -3.61 -25.01
N GLY A 20 -9.12 -4.66 -24.31
CA GLY A 20 -9.93 -5.53 -23.47
C GLY A 20 -10.25 -5.00 -22.08
N GLY A 21 -10.26 -3.68 -21.83
CA GLY A 21 -10.46 -3.06 -20.53
C GLY A 21 -11.59 -3.66 -19.69
N GLY A 22 -11.46 -3.47 -18.40
CA GLY A 22 -12.27 -4.11 -17.38
C GLY A 22 -13.78 -3.94 -17.48
N ASP A 23 -14.48 -4.66 -16.63
CA ASP A 23 -15.94 -4.86 -16.55
C ASP A 23 -16.79 -3.61 -16.26
N ALA A 24 -16.27 -2.41 -16.44
CA ALA A 24 -17.08 -1.22 -16.27
C ALA A 24 -18.14 -1.12 -17.36
N ALA A 25 -19.40 -1.22 -17.02
CA ALA A 25 -20.55 -1.13 -17.90
C ALA A 25 -20.66 0.21 -18.67
N ARG A 26 -19.84 1.18 -18.35
CA ARG A 26 -19.75 2.50 -18.98
C ARG A 26 -18.32 2.95 -19.08
N GLY A 27 -17.72 2.75 -20.24
CA GLY A 27 -16.38 3.18 -20.55
C GLY A 27 -15.31 2.29 -19.91
N ARG A 28 -14.51 1.68 -20.75
CA ARG A 28 -13.35 0.89 -20.29
C ARG A 28 -12.30 1.83 -19.75
N ALA A 29 -11.92 1.65 -18.52
CA ALA A 29 -10.74 2.30 -17.99
C ALA A 29 -9.53 1.83 -18.81
N THR A 30 -8.96 2.71 -19.61
CA THR A 30 -7.64 2.51 -20.18
C THR A 30 -6.65 2.53 -19.01
N SER A 31 -5.92 1.43 -18.81
CA SER A 31 -4.82 1.43 -17.84
C SER A 31 -3.83 2.53 -18.25
N PRO A 32 -3.51 3.48 -17.37
CA PRO A 32 -2.51 4.50 -17.65
C PRO A 32 -1.08 3.93 -17.67
N LEU A 33 -0.93 2.65 -17.41
CA LEU A 33 0.37 1.98 -17.46
C LEU A 33 0.72 1.69 -18.91
N PRO A 34 1.91 2.13 -19.40
CA PRO A 34 2.38 1.75 -20.71
C PRO A 34 2.48 0.23 -20.79
N PRO A 35 2.20 -0.37 -21.97
CA PRO A 35 2.34 -1.79 -22.18
C PRO A 35 3.83 -2.13 -22.16
N SER A 36 4.34 -2.51 -21.00
CA SER A 36 5.70 -2.99 -20.91
C SER A 36 5.68 -4.50 -20.72
N ALA A 37 6.02 -5.21 -21.77
CA ALA A 37 6.45 -6.60 -21.67
C ALA A 37 7.78 -6.72 -20.90
N THR A 38 8.39 -5.61 -20.51
CA THR A 38 9.71 -5.53 -19.87
C THR A 38 9.84 -4.29 -18.99
N VAL A 39 8.86 -3.99 -18.15
CA VAL A 39 9.16 -3.12 -17.01
C VAL A 39 9.98 -3.95 -16.07
N GLU A 40 11.27 -3.75 -16.08
CA GLU A 40 12.10 -4.13 -14.94
C GLU A 40 11.47 -3.45 -13.72
N LEU A 41 10.99 -4.24 -12.78
CA LEU A 41 10.30 -3.79 -11.58
C LEU A 41 11.10 -2.76 -10.75
N GLY A 42 12.37 -2.54 -11.08
CA GLY A 42 13.22 -1.49 -10.53
C GLY A 42 12.88 -0.08 -11.01
N GLU A 43 12.51 0.12 -12.27
CA GLU A 43 12.22 1.47 -12.81
C GLU A 43 10.89 2.02 -12.30
N ALA A 44 9.88 1.18 -12.13
CA ALA A 44 8.59 1.62 -11.58
C ALA A 44 8.71 2.08 -10.12
N ASP A 45 9.59 1.47 -9.34
CA ASP A 45 9.87 1.88 -7.96
C ASP A 45 10.68 3.20 -7.92
N GLU A 46 11.62 3.39 -8.85
CA GLU A 46 12.38 4.65 -8.96
C GLU A 46 11.49 5.82 -9.41
N ASP A 47 10.62 5.60 -10.38
CA ASP A 47 9.68 6.62 -10.82
C ASP A 47 8.66 6.98 -9.73
N ALA A 48 8.20 6.01 -8.95
CA ALA A 48 7.35 6.25 -7.80
C ALA A 48 8.08 7.07 -6.73
N ARG A 49 9.35 6.77 -6.44
CA ARG A 49 10.18 7.54 -5.50
C ARG A 49 10.38 8.98 -5.98
N LYS A 50 10.75 9.18 -7.26
CA LYS A 50 10.89 10.51 -7.84
C LYS A 50 9.62 11.34 -7.75
N ARG A 51 8.46 10.72 -7.99
CA ARG A 51 7.16 11.39 -7.83
C ARG A 51 6.89 11.79 -6.38
N ILE A 52 7.22 10.94 -5.42
CA ILE A 52 7.07 11.24 -3.99
C ILE A 52 7.98 12.40 -3.60
N GLU A 53 9.25 12.39 -4.04
CA GLU A 53 10.20 13.48 -3.81
C GLU A 53 9.71 14.81 -4.40
N GLN A 54 9.22 14.79 -5.64
CA GLN A 54 8.63 15.97 -6.29
C GLN A 54 7.41 16.51 -5.54
N LEU A 55 6.54 15.64 -5.07
CA LEU A 55 5.38 16.03 -4.27
C LEU A 55 5.79 16.66 -2.94
N GLN A 56 6.80 16.09 -2.27
CA GLN A 56 7.35 16.63 -1.03
C GLN A 56 8.00 18.01 -1.25
N GLU A 57 8.76 18.15 -2.33
CA GLU A 57 9.37 19.44 -2.69
C GLU A 57 8.29 20.49 -3.00
N THR A 58 7.26 20.13 -3.75
CA THR A 58 6.14 21.02 -4.06
C THR A 58 5.39 21.45 -2.77
N GLN A 59 5.19 20.53 -1.84
CA GLN A 59 4.62 20.85 -0.52
C GLN A 59 5.48 21.84 0.26
N GLN A 60 6.80 21.63 0.30
CA GLN A 60 7.72 22.55 1.00
C GLN A 60 7.73 23.94 0.36
N GLN A 61 7.70 24.00 -0.97
CA GLN A 61 7.63 25.27 -1.71
C GLN A 61 6.34 26.03 -1.39
N LEU A 62 5.20 25.31 -1.36
CA LEU A 62 3.90 25.91 -1.01
C LEU A 62 3.89 26.43 0.42
N LEU A 63 4.41 25.68 1.38
CA LEU A 63 4.57 26.13 2.77
C LEU A 63 5.43 27.39 2.89
N ALA A 64 6.56 27.41 2.17
CA ALA A 64 7.45 28.56 2.17
C ALA A 64 6.77 29.79 1.55
N GLN A 65 5.96 29.61 0.50
CA GLN A 65 5.18 30.67 -0.12
C GLN A 65 4.14 31.24 0.85
N VAL A 66 3.31 30.38 1.45
CA VAL A 66 2.26 30.80 2.41
C VAL A 66 2.86 31.54 3.60
N ARG A 67 3.99 31.05 4.13
CA ARG A 67 4.72 31.73 5.23
C ARG A 67 5.25 33.11 4.81
N ARG A 68 5.77 33.24 3.60
CA ARG A 68 6.22 34.54 3.05
C ARG A 68 5.08 35.51 2.91
N GLU A 69 3.95 35.07 2.32
CA GLU A 69 2.78 35.93 2.17
C GLU A 69 2.23 36.36 3.54
N LEU A 70 2.22 35.46 4.52
CA LEU A 70 1.80 35.76 5.88
C LEU A 70 2.74 36.80 6.56
N ALA A 71 4.05 36.69 6.30
CA ALA A 71 5.04 37.63 6.86
C ALA A 71 4.97 39.04 6.24
N LEU A 72 4.43 39.17 5.04
CA LEU A 72 4.23 40.47 4.38
C LEU A 72 2.96 41.19 4.85
N LEU A 73 2.02 40.47 5.49
CA LEU A 73 0.82 41.10 6.01
C LEU A 73 1.10 41.75 7.39
N PRO A 74 0.61 42.97 7.61
CA PRO A 74 0.80 43.65 8.88
C PRO A 74 0.20 42.82 10.04
N ALA A 75 0.83 42.93 11.21
CA ALA A 75 0.30 42.29 12.41
C ALA A 75 -1.06 42.94 12.76
N PRO A 76 -2.05 42.17 13.23
CA PRO A 76 -3.31 42.73 13.68
C PRO A 76 -3.06 43.67 14.86
N ASP A 77 -3.61 44.87 14.79
CA ASP A 77 -3.57 45.81 15.90
C ASP A 77 -4.77 45.51 16.83
N PRO A 78 -4.56 45.00 18.04
CA PRO A 78 -5.64 44.64 18.95
C PRO A 78 -6.43 45.86 19.49
N GLN A 79 -5.97 47.09 19.23
CA GLN A 79 -6.61 48.29 19.71
C GLN A 79 -7.50 48.98 18.69
N HIS A 80 -7.52 48.53 17.41
CA HIS A 80 -8.35 49.11 16.35
C HIS A 80 -9.59 48.27 16.11
N ASP A 81 -10.64 48.50 16.89
CA ASP A 81 -11.95 47.82 16.77
C ASP A 81 -12.81 48.34 15.58
N GLN A 82 -12.34 49.34 14.85
CA GLN A 82 -13.05 49.98 13.72
C GLN A 82 -12.12 50.20 12.52
N GLY A 83 -11.41 49.16 12.09
CA GLY A 83 -10.54 49.23 10.92
C GLY A 83 -11.29 49.60 9.62
N THR A 84 -10.55 50.23 8.71
CA THR A 84 -11.03 50.53 7.36
C THR A 84 -11.44 49.24 6.62
N PRO A 85 -12.27 49.33 5.58
CA PRO A 85 -12.61 48.12 4.78
C PRO A 85 -11.38 47.37 4.25
N GLU A 86 -10.29 48.10 3.97
CA GLU A 86 -9.03 47.52 3.49
C GLU A 86 -8.28 46.75 4.59
N GLU A 87 -8.28 47.28 5.81
CA GLU A 87 -7.67 46.60 6.98
C GLU A 87 -8.43 45.30 7.33
N ARG A 88 -9.76 45.32 7.26
CA ARG A 88 -10.60 44.14 7.46
C ARG A 88 -10.31 43.08 6.41
N ALA A 89 -10.17 43.47 5.14
CA ALA A 89 -9.84 42.56 4.05
C ALA A 89 -8.44 41.93 4.24
N GLN A 90 -7.46 42.68 4.78
CA GLN A 90 -6.15 42.17 5.11
C GLN A 90 -6.18 41.19 6.29
N GLU A 91 -6.96 41.48 7.33
CA GLU A 91 -7.18 40.57 8.45
C GLU A 91 -7.84 39.26 8.03
N ASP A 92 -8.88 39.34 7.19
CA ASP A 92 -9.56 38.15 6.66
C ASP A 92 -8.60 37.32 5.82
N LYS A 93 -7.82 37.95 4.96
CA LYS A 93 -6.77 37.26 4.20
C LYS A 93 -5.75 36.59 5.11
N ARG A 94 -5.32 37.29 6.16
CA ARG A 94 -4.40 36.74 7.16
C ARG A 94 -5.00 35.52 7.87
N ARG A 95 -6.26 35.59 8.29
CA ARG A 95 -6.97 34.46 8.92
C ARG A 95 -7.02 33.26 7.99
N GLN A 96 -7.35 33.48 6.72
CA GLN A 96 -7.39 32.43 5.70
C GLN A 96 -6.02 31.76 5.51
N LEU A 97 -4.95 32.55 5.42
CA LEU A 97 -3.60 32.04 5.27
C LEU A 97 -3.13 31.26 6.51
N VAL A 98 -3.47 31.70 7.72
CA VAL A 98 -3.16 30.99 8.96
C VAL A 98 -3.92 29.64 9.02
N GLN A 99 -5.19 29.63 8.64
CA GLN A 99 -5.97 28.40 8.58
C GLN A 99 -5.41 27.42 7.55
N LEU A 100 -5.06 27.91 6.36
CA LEU A 100 -4.44 27.09 5.31
C LEU A 100 -3.09 26.52 5.76
N LEU A 101 -2.26 27.33 6.40
CA LEU A 101 -0.97 26.90 6.96
C LEU A 101 -1.17 25.78 7.98
N ALA A 102 -2.08 25.98 8.93
CA ALA A 102 -2.39 24.98 9.96
C ALA A 102 -2.92 23.68 9.38
N GLU A 103 -3.75 23.73 8.34
CA GLU A 103 -4.25 22.55 7.65
C GLU A 103 -3.14 21.79 6.91
N ILE A 104 -2.26 22.50 6.21
CA ILE A 104 -1.14 21.89 5.51
C ILE A 104 -0.17 21.25 6.51
N GLU A 105 0.20 21.97 7.59
CA GLU A 105 1.08 21.45 8.64
C GLU A 105 0.48 20.22 9.32
N LYS A 106 -0.81 20.24 9.62
CA LYS A 106 -1.51 19.09 10.18
C LYS A 106 -1.43 17.90 9.23
N ARG A 107 -1.70 18.09 7.94
CA ARG A 107 -1.64 17.01 6.94
C ARG A 107 -0.24 16.42 6.83
N ILE A 108 0.80 17.26 6.83
CA ILE A 108 2.20 16.82 6.80
C ILE A 108 2.54 16.00 8.05
N ASN A 109 2.12 16.47 9.22
CA ASN A 109 2.35 15.77 10.48
C ASN A 109 1.62 14.42 10.52
N ASP A 110 0.37 14.38 10.06
CA ASP A 110 -0.42 13.15 9.95
C ASP A 110 0.22 12.15 8.98
N GLU A 111 0.75 12.63 7.85
CA GLU A 111 1.46 11.81 6.87
C GLU A 111 2.78 11.27 7.43
N ASN A 112 3.57 12.11 8.11
CA ASN A 112 4.83 11.75 8.74
C ASN A 112 4.65 10.81 9.95
N ALA A 113 3.50 10.87 10.61
CA ALA A 113 3.16 9.98 11.72
C ALA A 113 2.74 8.58 11.24
N ARG A 114 2.42 8.41 9.95
CA ARG A 114 2.08 7.09 9.40
C ARG A 114 3.31 6.20 9.33
N PRO A 115 3.22 4.94 9.77
CA PRO A 115 4.33 4.01 9.67
C PRO A 115 4.70 3.76 8.20
N LYS A 116 5.98 3.76 7.91
CA LYS A 116 6.50 3.43 6.57
C LYS A 116 6.24 1.97 6.26
N LYS A 117 5.24 1.71 5.41
CA LYS A 117 4.90 0.36 4.97
C LYS A 117 5.71 -0.03 3.72
N ARG A 118 6.32 -1.22 3.76
CA ARG A 118 6.98 -1.82 2.61
C ARG A 118 6.27 -3.10 2.21
N TYR A 119 5.95 -3.21 0.93
CA TYR A 119 5.34 -4.41 0.37
C TYR A 119 6.40 -5.37 -0.11
N ILE A 120 6.31 -6.63 0.32
CA ILE A 120 7.19 -7.70 -0.12
C ILE A 120 6.45 -8.50 -1.19
N SER A 121 7.11 -8.64 -2.36
CA SER A 121 6.61 -9.39 -3.51
C SER A 121 7.66 -10.42 -3.96
N PRO A 122 7.32 -11.37 -4.84
CA PRO A 122 8.29 -12.33 -5.39
C PRO A 122 9.44 -11.66 -6.15
N SER A 123 9.26 -10.42 -6.60
CA SER A 123 10.26 -9.62 -7.28
C SER A 123 11.16 -8.82 -6.35
N THR A 124 10.91 -8.86 -5.03
CA THR A 124 11.77 -8.18 -4.06
C THR A 124 13.14 -8.83 -4.06
N ARG A 125 14.16 -8.10 -4.56
CA ARG A 125 15.52 -8.63 -4.76
C ARG A 125 16.40 -8.54 -3.51
N GLU A 126 16.00 -7.77 -2.50
CA GLU A 126 16.81 -7.62 -1.31
C GLU A 126 16.79 -8.89 -0.45
N GLU A 127 17.94 -9.50 -0.32
CA GLU A 127 18.15 -10.75 0.42
C GLU A 127 17.58 -10.72 1.84
N VAL A 128 17.68 -9.58 2.50
CA VAL A 128 17.21 -9.39 3.90
C VAL A 128 15.72 -9.68 4.03
N TYR A 129 14.92 -9.23 3.05
CA TYR A 129 13.47 -9.46 3.04
C TYR A 129 13.12 -10.88 2.64
N ALA A 130 13.90 -11.49 1.73
CA ALA A 130 13.70 -12.88 1.34
C ALA A 130 13.93 -13.83 2.53
N ILE A 131 15.00 -13.62 3.30
CA ILE A 131 15.31 -14.40 4.51
C ILE A 131 14.20 -14.22 5.56
N TYR A 132 13.77 -12.98 5.79
CA TYR A 132 12.71 -12.70 6.76
C TYR A 132 11.39 -13.36 6.35
N TYR A 133 11.03 -13.26 5.07
CA TYR A 133 9.82 -13.89 4.54
C TYR A 133 9.87 -15.43 4.71
N ASP A 134 11.00 -16.05 4.41
CA ASP A 134 11.15 -17.50 4.54
C ASP A 134 10.96 -17.96 6.00
N ALA A 135 11.53 -17.23 6.96
CA ALA A 135 11.33 -17.49 8.38
C ALA A 135 9.85 -17.34 8.82
N LEU A 136 9.19 -16.26 8.33
CA LEU A 136 7.76 -16.02 8.56
C LEU A 136 6.91 -17.15 7.98
N ARG A 137 7.16 -17.51 6.71
CA ARG A 137 6.46 -18.59 6.00
C ARG A 137 6.57 -19.91 6.77
N ARG A 138 7.77 -20.33 7.14
CA ARG A 138 7.99 -21.59 7.89
C ARG A 138 7.21 -21.64 9.18
N ARG A 139 7.19 -20.56 9.98
CA ARG A 139 6.44 -20.51 11.23
C ARG A 139 4.93 -20.64 11.01
N ILE A 140 4.41 -20.00 9.97
CA ILE A 140 2.99 -20.09 9.61
C ILE A 140 2.66 -21.52 9.16
N GLU A 141 3.48 -22.12 8.30
CA GLU A 141 3.29 -23.50 7.80
C GLU A 141 3.35 -24.52 8.92
N GLU A 142 4.35 -24.43 9.80
CA GLU A 142 4.45 -25.30 10.98
C GLU A 142 3.23 -25.17 11.89
N ARG A 143 2.78 -23.93 12.14
CA ARG A 143 1.61 -23.69 12.97
C ARG A 143 0.34 -24.21 12.31
N GLY A 144 0.16 -23.94 11.03
CA GLY A 144 -1.00 -24.37 10.28
C GLY A 144 -1.08 -25.87 10.03
N THR A 145 0.06 -26.54 9.96
CA THR A 145 0.13 -28.01 9.89
C THR A 145 -0.21 -28.64 11.23
N ARG A 146 0.27 -28.06 12.34
CA ARG A 146 -0.03 -28.54 13.71
C ARG A 146 -1.49 -28.33 14.08
N ASP A 147 -2.03 -27.14 13.82
CA ASP A 147 -3.37 -26.73 14.15
C ASP A 147 -4.25 -26.73 12.89
N PHE A 148 -4.18 -27.81 12.13
CA PHE A 148 -4.88 -27.90 10.85
C PHE A 148 -6.39 -27.67 11.02
N PRO A 149 -7.02 -26.81 10.19
CA PRO A 149 -8.42 -26.46 10.37
C PRO A 149 -9.37 -27.63 10.25
N GLU A 150 -10.22 -27.82 11.27
CA GLU A 150 -11.23 -28.87 11.30
C GLU A 150 -12.61 -28.29 11.64
N HIS A 151 -13.64 -28.95 11.14
CA HIS A 151 -15.01 -28.69 11.52
C HIS A 151 -15.83 -29.97 11.59
N ASN A 152 -16.45 -30.21 12.74
CA ASN A 152 -17.21 -31.44 13.02
C ASN A 152 -16.42 -32.73 12.70
N GLY A 153 -15.14 -32.77 13.10
CA GLY A 153 -14.26 -33.91 12.85
C GLY A 153 -13.83 -34.09 11.39
N ARG A 154 -14.08 -33.08 10.53
CA ARG A 154 -13.64 -33.09 9.13
C ARG A 154 -12.66 -31.98 8.89
N LYS A 155 -11.53 -32.30 8.27
CA LYS A 155 -10.51 -31.32 7.87
C LYS A 155 -11.03 -30.41 6.76
N LEU A 156 -10.68 -29.14 6.86
CA LEU A 156 -11.07 -28.13 5.87
C LEU A 156 -9.93 -27.89 4.89
N TYR A 157 -10.22 -28.08 3.62
CA TYR A 157 -9.28 -27.90 2.52
C TYR A 157 -9.68 -26.70 1.66
N GLY A 158 -8.72 -26.04 1.07
CA GLY A 158 -8.98 -24.92 0.17
C GLY A 158 -7.80 -23.97 0.04
N GLU A 159 -8.05 -22.87 -0.60
CA GLU A 159 -7.06 -21.85 -0.92
C GLU A 159 -7.63 -20.46 -0.64
N LEU A 160 -6.83 -19.58 -0.07
CA LEU A 160 -7.15 -18.17 0.13
C LEU A 160 -5.90 -17.31 -0.05
N THR A 161 -6.07 -16.01 -0.26
CA THR A 161 -4.96 -15.05 -0.29
C THR A 161 -5.15 -14.04 0.84
N MET A 162 -4.09 -13.77 1.59
CA MET A 162 -4.09 -12.88 2.75
C MET A 162 -2.93 -11.90 2.68
N ASN A 163 -3.20 -10.65 3.08
CA ASN A 163 -2.18 -9.67 3.43
C ASN A 163 -1.88 -9.79 4.92
N VAL A 164 -0.62 -9.97 5.24
CA VAL A 164 -0.14 -9.98 6.62
C VAL A 164 0.78 -8.78 6.81
N THR A 165 0.39 -7.86 7.69
CA THR A 165 1.18 -6.69 8.07
C THR A 165 1.87 -6.96 9.39
N VAL A 166 3.20 -6.82 9.40
CA VAL A 166 4.06 -7.09 10.56
C VAL A 166 4.83 -5.83 10.92
N ASP A 167 4.92 -5.52 12.23
CA ASP A 167 5.71 -4.41 12.75
C ASP A 167 7.20 -4.76 12.92
N ALA A 168 8.01 -3.75 13.25
CA ALA A 168 9.46 -3.91 13.44
C ALA A 168 9.84 -4.86 14.60
N ALA A 169 8.92 -5.19 15.50
CA ALA A 169 9.12 -6.17 16.56
C ALA A 169 8.71 -7.59 16.15
N GLY A 170 8.20 -7.76 14.93
CA GLY A 170 7.72 -9.04 14.41
C GLY A 170 6.29 -9.40 14.85
N ARG A 171 5.52 -8.44 15.35
CA ARG A 171 4.13 -8.65 15.77
C ARG A 171 3.20 -8.36 14.62
N ILE A 172 2.08 -9.08 14.56
CA ILE A 172 1.04 -8.80 13.57
C ILE A 172 0.31 -7.52 13.94
N VAL A 173 0.28 -6.59 13.00
CA VAL A 173 -0.54 -5.37 13.04
C VAL A 173 -1.90 -5.65 12.45
N GLU A 174 -1.92 -6.37 11.32
CA GLU A 174 -3.14 -6.66 10.56
C GLU A 174 -2.99 -7.96 9.78
N ALA A 175 -4.07 -8.71 9.67
CA ALA A 175 -4.19 -9.89 8.81
C ALA A 175 -5.51 -9.80 8.05
N GLU A 176 -5.44 -9.43 6.77
CA GLU A 176 -6.60 -9.16 5.92
C GLU A 176 -6.71 -10.20 4.82
N ILE A 177 -7.90 -10.79 4.64
CA ILE A 177 -8.16 -11.71 3.54
C ILE A 177 -8.50 -10.90 2.28
N VAL A 178 -7.61 -10.96 1.30
CA VAL A 178 -7.77 -10.30 -0.01
C VAL A 178 -8.64 -11.12 -0.94
N ARG A 179 -8.43 -12.44 -0.93
CA ARG A 179 -9.23 -13.40 -1.71
C ARG A 179 -9.67 -14.52 -0.78
N PRO A 180 -10.96 -14.58 -0.42
CA PRO A 180 -11.46 -15.60 0.48
C PRO A 180 -11.49 -16.98 -0.17
N SER A 181 -11.46 -18.01 0.68
CA SER A 181 -11.72 -19.38 0.28
C SER A 181 -13.24 -19.61 0.05
N LYS A 182 -13.61 -20.81 -0.35
CA LYS A 182 -15.03 -21.19 -0.43
C LYS A 182 -15.67 -21.46 0.95
N SER A 183 -14.91 -21.38 2.05
CA SER A 183 -15.32 -21.69 3.40
C SER A 183 -14.96 -20.59 4.38
N ARG A 184 -15.94 -19.85 4.88
CA ARG A 184 -15.74 -18.83 5.93
C ARG A 184 -15.03 -19.38 7.17
N ARG A 185 -15.22 -20.65 7.49
CA ARG A 185 -14.56 -21.28 8.65
C ARG A 185 -13.09 -21.51 8.39
N LEU A 186 -12.72 -21.89 7.17
CA LEU A 186 -11.33 -22.00 6.76
C LEU A 186 -10.65 -20.62 6.80
N ASP A 187 -11.33 -19.59 6.32
CA ASP A 187 -10.85 -18.21 6.34
C ASP A 187 -10.56 -17.73 7.77
N GLN A 188 -11.49 -17.94 8.68
CA GLN A 188 -11.32 -17.60 10.11
C GLN A 188 -10.17 -18.39 10.76
N ALA A 189 -10.08 -19.68 10.47
CA ALA A 189 -9.00 -20.52 10.99
C ALA A 189 -7.64 -20.08 10.45
N ALA A 190 -7.54 -19.71 9.17
CA ALA A 190 -6.31 -19.21 8.58
C ALA A 190 -5.81 -17.92 9.27
N VAL A 191 -6.71 -16.97 9.55
CA VAL A 191 -6.37 -15.76 10.31
C VAL A 191 -5.90 -16.13 11.72
N ALA A 192 -6.57 -17.03 12.40
CA ALA A 192 -6.19 -17.49 13.75
C ALA A 192 -4.81 -18.17 13.74
N ILE A 193 -4.49 -18.99 12.73
CA ILE A 193 -3.18 -19.63 12.55
C ILE A 193 -2.09 -18.59 12.41
N VAL A 194 -2.30 -17.57 11.56
CA VAL A 194 -1.32 -16.51 11.34
C VAL A 194 -1.05 -15.76 12.64
N HIS A 195 -2.09 -15.38 13.39
CA HIS A 195 -1.93 -14.75 14.70
C HIS A 195 -1.22 -15.65 15.72
N ALA A 196 -1.51 -16.94 15.71
CA ALA A 196 -0.87 -17.91 16.61
C ALA A 196 0.59 -18.23 16.24
N ALA A 197 1.02 -17.94 15.00
CA ALA A 197 2.39 -18.10 14.55
C ALA A 197 3.31 -16.94 14.96
N ALA A 198 2.73 -15.79 15.34
CA ALA A 198 3.48 -14.64 15.81
C ALA A 198 4.10 -14.88 17.21
N PRO A 199 5.16 -14.16 17.60
CA PRO A 199 5.91 -13.16 16.80
C PRO A 199 6.89 -13.80 15.80
N PHE A 200 7.14 -13.10 14.69
CA PHE A 200 8.02 -13.59 13.61
C PHE A 200 9.50 -13.22 13.79
N GLY A 201 9.83 -12.54 14.87
CA GLY A 201 11.15 -12.01 15.14
C GLY A 201 11.31 -10.55 14.70
N PRO A 202 12.23 -9.82 15.33
CA PRO A 202 12.42 -8.39 15.04
C PRO A 202 13.07 -8.17 13.67
N PHE A 203 12.78 -7.03 13.05
CA PHE A 203 13.44 -6.59 11.84
C PHE A 203 14.94 -6.40 12.08
N THR A 204 15.75 -6.70 11.08
CA THR A 204 17.18 -6.37 11.07
C THR A 204 17.39 -4.86 11.04
N GLY A 205 18.62 -4.40 11.34
CA GLY A 205 18.96 -2.99 11.23
C GLY A 205 18.70 -2.42 9.85
N ALA A 206 19.03 -3.16 8.80
CA ALA A 206 18.79 -2.77 7.41
C ALA A 206 17.29 -2.63 7.09
N MET A 207 16.45 -3.53 7.59
CA MET A 207 15.00 -3.46 7.40
C MET A 207 14.42 -2.25 8.13
N ARG A 208 14.82 -2.01 9.39
CA ARG A 208 14.33 -0.87 10.19
C ARG A 208 14.68 0.50 9.60
N ALA A 209 15.80 0.59 8.90
CA ALA A 209 16.18 1.82 8.20
C ALA A 209 15.22 2.17 7.04
N GLN A 210 14.56 1.15 6.48
CA GLN A 210 13.73 1.31 5.27
C GLN A 210 12.22 1.26 5.56
N ALA A 211 11.80 0.52 6.60
CA ALA A 211 10.38 0.31 6.88
C ALA A 211 10.11 0.12 8.38
N ASP A 212 9.00 0.67 8.83
CA ASP A 212 8.42 0.43 10.16
C ASP A 212 7.52 -0.80 10.16
N GLN A 213 6.91 -1.08 9.02
CA GLN A 213 6.03 -2.23 8.80
C GLN A 213 6.30 -2.86 7.43
N ILE A 214 6.16 -4.17 7.36
CA ILE A 214 6.14 -4.90 6.09
C ILE A 214 4.76 -5.50 5.85
N VAL A 215 4.34 -5.50 4.60
CA VAL A 215 3.10 -6.13 4.13
C VAL A 215 3.47 -7.27 3.20
N VAL A 216 3.05 -8.46 3.56
CA VAL A 216 3.32 -9.68 2.80
C VAL A 216 2.00 -10.21 2.24
N THR A 217 1.87 -10.27 0.92
CA THR A 217 0.73 -10.89 0.26
C THR A 217 1.05 -12.35 -0.02
N SER A 218 0.39 -13.28 0.64
CA SER A 218 0.65 -14.72 0.50
C SER A 218 -0.63 -15.49 0.17
N ARG A 219 -0.46 -16.51 -0.67
CA ARG A 219 -1.46 -17.52 -0.94
C ARG A 219 -1.28 -18.65 0.06
N PHE A 220 -2.35 -19.01 0.74
CA PHE A 220 -2.43 -20.11 1.70
C PHE A 220 -3.18 -21.26 1.07
N ARG A 221 -2.55 -22.42 1.01
CA ARG A 221 -3.15 -23.63 0.47
C ARG A 221 -3.19 -24.72 1.54
N PHE A 222 -4.39 -25.10 1.93
CA PHE A 222 -4.65 -26.22 2.84
C PHE A 222 -4.88 -27.49 2.03
N THR A 223 -3.87 -28.36 2.01
CA THR A 223 -3.85 -29.55 1.13
C THR A 223 -4.41 -30.79 1.81
N ARG A 224 -4.74 -31.80 1.03
CA ARG A 224 -5.24 -33.09 1.56
C ARG A 224 -4.16 -33.92 2.24
N GLU A 225 -2.92 -33.56 2.09
CA GLU A 225 -1.79 -34.15 2.79
C GLU A 225 -1.64 -33.57 4.21
N ASP A 226 -2.67 -32.85 4.67
CA ASP A 226 -2.77 -32.24 5.99
C ASP A 226 -1.68 -31.20 6.27
N GLY A 227 -1.16 -30.55 5.22
CA GLY A 227 -0.17 -29.49 5.27
C GLY A 227 -0.74 -28.14 4.86
N LEU A 228 -0.22 -27.09 5.50
CA LEU A 228 -0.38 -25.71 5.04
C LEU A 228 0.86 -25.33 4.21
N GLU A 229 0.63 -24.92 2.98
CA GLU A 229 1.63 -24.31 2.11
C GLU A 229 1.35 -22.84 1.94
N THR A 230 2.37 -21.99 2.04
CA THR A 230 2.28 -20.57 1.78
C THR A 230 3.22 -20.14 0.67
N GLN A 231 2.69 -19.34 -0.27
CA GLN A 231 3.46 -18.79 -1.39
C GLN A 231 3.24 -17.29 -1.50
N LEU A 232 4.35 -16.56 -1.67
CA LEU A 232 4.31 -15.13 -1.89
C LEU A 232 3.61 -14.81 -3.22
N GLN A 233 2.71 -13.83 -3.22
CA GLN A 233 2.02 -13.36 -4.42
C GLN A 233 2.45 -11.96 -4.79
N ALA A 234 2.49 -11.68 -6.09
CA ALA A 234 2.54 -10.32 -6.59
C ALA A 234 1.17 -9.65 -6.33
N ARG A 235 1.22 -8.37 -5.98
CA ARG A 235 0.04 -7.54 -5.76
C ARG A 235 -0.55 -7.09 -7.08
#